data_02944603e72bd462ad1b693194292706
#
_entry.id   02944603e72bd462ad1b693194292706
#
_cell.length_a   1.000
_cell.length_b   1.000
_cell.length_c   1.000
_cell.angle_alpha   90.00
_cell.angle_beta   90.00
_cell.angle_gamma   90.00
#
_symmetry.space_group_name_H-M   'P 1'
#
loop_
_entity.id
_entity.type
_entity.pdbx_description
1 polymer ?
#
loop_
_entity_poly.entity_id
_entity_poly.type
_entity_poly.pdbx_seq_one_letter_code
_entity_poly.pdbx_strand_id
1 'polypeptide(L)'
;QTKKSAFFDYLMPFVLDANAAIEAERARLLQMEAINATGRALSSAQQADLLRLAKRYRLPTAQHNRPTDKLIAQVLQRVDVVPASLVLAQAANESGWGTSRFARQANNYFGMWCYQAGCGLKPRQRDAGRSHEVKRFEHTRDSVVAYLHNLNTNRAYQSLRNLRQTTRELGAPLRGVLLAEGLLSYSSRGADYIKDIQAMIITNDLEQLSFEVASQ
;
A
#
# COMPACT_ATOMS: atom_id res chain seq x y z
N GLN A 1 2.13 24.31 -16.22
CA GLN A 1 2.04 22.99 -15.56
C GLN A 1 1.33 22.00 -16.46
N THR A 2 1.95 20.85 -16.72
CA THR A 2 1.31 19.82 -17.55
C THR A 2 0.19 19.12 -16.77
N LYS A 3 -0.77 18.52 -17.50
CA LYS A 3 -1.85 17.74 -16.87
C LYS A 3 -1.31 16.60 -15.98
N LYS A 4 -0.16 16.02 -16.38
CA LYS A 4 0.48 14.93 -15.65
C LYS A 4 1.10 15.43 -14.34
N SER A 5 1.85 16.54 -14.36
CA SER A 5 2.42 17.11 -13.14
C SER A 5 1.35 17.54 -12.16
N ALA A 6 0.27 18.19 -12.63
CA ALA A 6 -0.86 18.55 -11.77
C ALA A 6 -1.52 17.33 -11.10
N PHE A 7 -1.59 16.19 -11.79
CA PHE A 7 -2.12 14.94 -11.23
C PHE A 7 -1.22 14.40 -10.10
N PHE A 8 0.09 14.38 -10.33
CA PHE A 8 1.04 13.93 -9.32
C PHE A 8 1.07 14.86 -8.10
N ASP A 9 1.12 16.18 -8.33
CA ASP A 9 1.10 17.18 -7.26
C ASP A 9 -0.17 17.10 -6.41
N TYR A 10 -1.31 16.77 -7.03
CA TYR A 10 -2.57 16.56 -6.32
C TYR A 10 -2.54 15.34 -5.41
N LEU A 11 -1.97 14.21 -5.86
CA LEU A 11 -2.00 12.97 -5.10
C LEU A 11 -0.84 12.83 -4.10
N MET A 12 0.30 13.45 -4.38
CA MET A 12 1.52 13.32 -3.58
C MET A 12 1.30 13.58 -2.08
N PRO A 13 0.65 14.66 -1.64
CA PRO A 13 0.42 14.90 -0.21
C PRO A 13 -0.31 13.75 0.49
N PHE A 14 -1.31 13.17 -0.13
CA PHE A 14 -2.06 12.04 0.44
C PHE A 14 -1.22 10.78 0.56
N VAL A 15 -0.31 10.55 -0.40
CA VAL A 15 0.62 9.41 -0.38
C VAL A 15 1.64 9.58 0.74
N LEU A 16 2.20 10.77 0.90
CA LEU A 16 3.18 11.07 1.94
C LEU A 16 2.57 10.95 3.33
N ASP A 17 1.38 11.54 3.56
CA ASP A 17 0.65 11.44 4.82
C ASP A 17 0.35 9.98 5.20
N ALA A 18 -0.10 9.19 4.23
CA ALA A 18 -0.41 7.79 4.47
C ALA A 18 0.85 6.96 4.77
N ASN A 19 1.95 7.21 4.08
CA ASN A 19 3.24 6.57 4.36
C ASN A 19 3.82 7.00 5.71
N ALA A 20 3.75 8.28 6.06
CA ALA A 20 4.20 8.78 7.37
C ALA A 20 3.46 8.09 8.53
N ALA A 21 2.15 7.88 8.39
CA ALA A 21 1.38 7.12 9.39
C ALA A 21 1.85 5.67 9.51
N ILE A 22 2.19 5.01 8.39
CA ILE A 22 2.72 3.64 8.38
C ILE A 22 4.14 3.61 9.00
N GLU A 23 4.98 4.60 8.70
CA GLU A 23 6.33 4.71 9.29
C GLU A 23 6.28 4.88 10.81
N ALA A 24 5.35 5.69 11.31
CA ALA A 24 5.15 5.84 12.75
C ALA A 24 4.71 4.52 13.41
N GLU A 25 3.88 3.70 12.76
CA GLU A 25 3.53 2.36 13.23
C GLU A 25 4.75 1.43 13.18
N ARG A 26 5.52 1.46 12.09
CA ARG A 26 6.73 0.65 11.93
C ARG A 26 7.80 0.99 12.97
N ALA A 27 8.02 2.27 13.25
CA ALA A 27 8.98 2.72 14.26
C ALA A 27 8.69 2.13 15.65
N ARG A 28 7.41 2.08 16.05
CA ARG A 28 7.01 1.43 17.30
C ARG A 28 7.29 -0.07 17.30
N LEU A 29 7.06 -0.75 16.17
CA LEU A 29 7.35 -2.18 16.04
C LEU A 29 8.85 -2.46 16.14
N LEU A 30 9.70 -1.63 15.51
CA LEU A 30 11.16 -1.76 15.60
C LEU A 30 11.66 -1.54 17.05
N GLN A 31 11.04 -0.62 17.80
CA GLN A 31 11.33 -0.46 19.23
C GLN A 31 10.94 -1.72 20.04
N MET A 32 9.79 -2.33 19.74
CA MET A 32 9.38 -3.59 20.37
C MET A 32 10.32 -4.74 20.01
N GLU A 33 10.76 -4.82 18.77
CA GLU A 33 11.75 -5.78 18.29
C GLU A 33 13.07 -5.64 19.06
N ALA A 34 13.60 -4.41 19.18
CA ALA A 34 14.83 -4.13 19.90
C ALA A 34 14.74 -4.51 21.39
N ILE A 35 13.61 -4.23 22.06
CA ILE A 35 13.38 -4.64 23.45
C ILE A 35 13.37 -6.17 23.57
N ASN A 36 12.62 -6.85 22.69
CA ASN A 36 12.50 -8.31 22.72
C ASN A 36 13.84 -8.99 22.42
N ALA A 37 14.68 -8.43 21.55
CA ALA A 37 16.02 -8.94 21.24
C ALA A 37 16.97 -8.92 22.43
N THR A 38 16.74 -8.08 23.45
CA THR A 38 17.49 -8.08 24.72
C THR A 38 17.02 -9.13 25.73
N GLY A 39 16.03 -9.95 25.38
CA GLY A 39 15.40 -10.91 26.27
C GLY A 39 14.38 -10.29 27.25
N ARG A 40 14.11 -8.98 27.15
CA ARG A 40 13.13 -8.29 28.01
C ARG A 40 11.72 -8.48 27.47
N ALA A 41 10.77 -8.69 28.37
CA ALA A 41 9.37 -8.75 28.02
C ALA A 41 8.84 -7.35 27.62
N LEU A 42 7.93 -7.33 26.64
CA LEU A 42 7.17 -6.12 26.32
C LEU A 42 6.24 -5.73 27.46
N SER A 43 6.07 -4.44 27.70
CA SER A 43 5.05 -3.93 28.63
C SER A 43 3.64 -4.28 28.16
N SER A 44 2.66 -4.24 29.05
CA SER A 44 1.25 -4.50 28.71
C SER A 44 0.73 -3.58 27.61
N ALA A 45 1.15 -2.31 27.61
CA ALA A 45 0.79 -1.34 26.58
C ALA A 45 1.40 -1.71 25.21
N GLN A 46 2.67 -2.14 25.16
CA GLN A 46 3.32 -2.58 23.93
C GLN A 46 2.71 -3.87 23.38
N GLN A 47 2.38 -4.83 24.26
CA GLN A 47 1.67 -6.06 23.86
C GLN A 47 0.30 -5.74 23.26
N ALA A 48 -0.47 -4.84 23.88
CA ALA A 48 -1.76 -4.40 23.36
C ALA A 48 -1.63 -3.70 21.99
N ASP A 49 -0.61 -2.84 21.81
CA ASP A 49 -0.35 -2.17 20.53
C ASP A 49 0.07 -3.18 19.44
N LEU A 50 0.93 -4.14 19.77
CA LEU A 50 1.33 -5.22 18.84
C LEU A 50 0.10 -6.02 18.37
N LEU A 51 -0.78 -6.42 19.27
CA LEU A 51 -2.00 -7.16 18.92
C LEU A 51 -2.97 -6.31 18.09
N ARG A 52 -3.09 -5.03 18.41
CA ARG A 52 -3.90 -4.08 17.64
C ARG A 52 -3.38 -3.95 16.20
N LEU A 53 -2.05 -3.80 16.01
CA LEU A 53 -1.42 -3.73 14.71
C LEU A 53 -1.56 -5.07 13.97
N ALA A 54 -1.34 -6.19 14.61
CA ALA A 54 -1.53 -7.52 14.01
C ALA A 54 -2.96 -7.68 13.47
N LYS A 55 -3.98 -7.30 14.26
CA LYS A 55 -5.39 -7.32 13.83
C LYS A 55 -5.64 -6.36 12.66
N ARG A 56 -5.15 -5.11 12.75
CA ARG A 56 -5.29 -4.10 11.69
C ARG A 56 -4.71 -4.59 10.38
N TYR A 57 -3.54 -5.22 10.43
CA TYR A 57 -2.87 -5.76 9.24
C TYR A 57 -3.26 -7.21 8.92
N ARG A 58 -4.41 -7.67 9.41
CA ARG A 58 -5.04 -8.96 9.08
C ARG A 58 -4.18 -10.19 9.37
N LEU A 59 -3.41 -10.15 10.44
CA LEU A 59 -2.74 -11.32 10.96
C LEU A 59 -3.65 -12.06 11.93
N PRO A 60 -3.62 -13.41 11.97
CA PRO A 60 -4.37 -14.18 12.96
C PRO A 60 -3.84 -13.86 14.38
N THR A 61 -4.70 -13.39 15.26
CA THR A 61 -4.35 -13.05 16.64
C THR A 61 -4.77 -14.12 17.66
N ALA A 62 -5.54 -15.12 17.23
CA ALA A 62 -6.13 -16.13 18.10
C ALA A 62 -5.16 -17.24 18.59
N GLN A 63 -3.91 -17.24 18.15
CA GLN A 63 -2.93 -18.23 18.62
C GLN A 63 -2.24 -17.72 19.88
N HIS A 64 -2.78 -18.09 21.05
CA HIS A 64 -2.31 -17.70 22.38
C HIS A 64 -0.85 -18.08 22.69
N ASN A 65 -0.25 -19.01 21.93
CA ASN A 65 1.10 -19.51 22.12
C ASN A 65 2.10 -19.07 21.02
N ARG A 66 1.80 -18.01 20.25
CA ARG A 66 2.76 -17.53 19.27
C ARG A 66 3.89 -16.79 19.96
N PRO A 67 5.17 -17.16 19.73
CA PRO A 67 6.31 -16.41 20.23
C PRO A 67 6.25 -14.93 19.79
N THR A 68 6.58 -14.01 20.71
CA THR A 68 6.47 -12.57 20.48
C THR A 68 7.35 -12.09 19.32
N ASP A 69 8.57 -12.62 19.20
CA ASP A 69 9.51 -12.36 18.12
C ASP A 69 8.91 -12.68 16.74
N LYS A 70 8.28 -13.85 16.62
CA LYS A 70 7.61 -14.27 15.36
C LYS A 70 6.43 -13.37 15.02
N LEU A 71 5.67 -12.94 16.00
CA LEU A 71 4.55 -12.02 15.74
C LEU A 71 5.06 -10.65 15.29
N ILE A 72 6.07 -10.09 15.97
CA ILE A 72 6.70 -8.82 15.59
C ILE A 72 7.21 -8.89 14.15
N ALA A 73 7.98 -9.92 13.80
CA ALA A 73 8.51 -10.10 12.44
C ALA A 73 7.40 -10.16 11.38
N GLN A 74 6.31 -10.89 11.64
CA GLN A 74 5.19 -10.98 10.72
C GLN A 74 4.43 -9.65 10.56
N VAL A 75 4.29 -8.88 11.66
CA VAL A 75 3.69 -7.54 11.59
C VAL A 75 4.60 -6.58 10.83
N LEU A 76 5.92 -6.59 11.08
CA LEU A 76 6.92 -5.77 10.39
C LEU A 76 6.96 -6.03 8.88
N GLN A 77 6.74 -7.27 8.43
CA GLN A 77 6.65 -7.58 7.00
C GLN A 77 5.47 -6.87 6.32
N ARG A 78 4.37 -6.64 7.07
CA ARG A 78 3.17 -5.98 6.55
C ARG A 78 3.15 -4.48 6.79
N VAL A 79 3.69 -4.02 7.92
CA VAL A 79 3.73 -2.60 8.28
C VAL A 79 4.98 -1.97 7.69
N ASP A 80 4.87 -1.56 6.44
CA ASP A 80 5.94 -0.81 5.76
C ASP A 80 5.37 0.03 4.62
N VAL A 81 6.10 1.07 4.24
CA VAL A 81 5.73 2.02 3.21
C VAL A 81 5.72 1.39 1.81
N VAL A 82 4.99 2.03 0.91
CA VAL A 82 5.09 1.79 -0.53
C VAL A 82 5.65 3.06 -1.16
N PRO A 83 6.74 2.99 -1.96
CA PRO A 83 7.33 4.17 -2.58
C PRO A 83 6.29 5.01 -3.32
N ALA A 84 6.35 6.33 -3.14
CA ALA A 84 5.41 7.25 -3.77
C ALA A 84 5.41 7.10 -5.30
N SER A 85 6.56 6.84 -5.90
CA SER A 85 6.71 6.55 -7.33
C SER A 85 5.79 5.43 -7.80
N LEU A 86 5.71 4.32 -7.05
CA LEU A 86 4.83 3.19 -7.38
C LEU A 86 3.36 3.54 -7.21
N VAL A 87 3.01 4.20 -6.11
CA VAL A 87 1.63 4.61 -5.81
C VAL A 87 1.08 5.54 -6.88
N LEU A 88 1.88 6.55 -7.27
CA LEU A 88 1.50 7.54 -8.29
C LEU A 88 1.36 6.91 -9.68
N ALA A 89 2.29 6.03 -10.06
CA ALA A 89 2.22 5.33 -11.33
C ALA A 89 0.97 4.45 -11.45
N GLN A 90 0.66 3.68 -10.41
CA GLN A 90 -0.56 2.87 -10.39
C GLN A 90 -1.82 3.74 -10.37
N ALA A 91 -1.85 4.81 -9.58
CA ALA A 91 -2.99 5.74 -9.58
C ALA A 91 -3.23 6.35 -10.97
N ALA A 92 -2.16 6.77 -11.68
CA ALA A 92 -2.25 7.32 -13.03
C ALA A 92 -2.81 6.28 -14.02
N ASN A 93 -2.29 5.06 -13.98
CA ASN A 93 -2.71 3.97 -14.85
C ASN A 93 -4.17 3.57 -14.62
N GLU A 94 -4.55 3.31 -13.36
CA GLU A 94 -5.88 2.80 -12.99
C GLU A 94 -6.99 3.86 -13.16
N SER A 95 -6.67 5.12 -12.92
CA SER A 95 -7.65 6.22 -13.00
C SER A 95 -7.70 6.94 -14.35
N GLY A 96 -6.83 6.56 -15.29
CA GLY A 96 -6.64 7.33 -16.53
C GLY A 96 -6.28 8.79 -16.23
N TRP A 97 -5.25 8.99 -15.38
CA TRP A 97 -4.84 10.33 -14.94
C TRP A 97 -5.95 11.11 -14.22
N GLY A 98 -6.75 10.43 -13.40
CA GLY A 98 -7.86 11.02 -12.65
C GLY A 98 -9.09 11.35 -13.49
N THR A 99 -9.13 10.99 -14.77
CA THR A 99 -10.26 11.31 -15.66
C THR A 99 -11.38 10.28 -15.64
N SER A 100 -11.11 9.08 -15.11
CA SER A 100 -12.10 8.02 -15.07
C SER A 100 -13.34 8.44 -14.24
N ARG A 101 -14.49 7.85 -14.58
CA ARG A 101 -15.72 8.05 -13.81
C ARG A 101 -15.55 7.69 -12.32
N PHE A 102 -14.77 6.67 -12.04
CA PHE A 102 -14.56 6.17 -10.67
C PHE A 102 -13.68 7.12 -9.85
N ALA A 103 -12.63 7.70 -10.45
CA ALA A 103 -11.85 8.73 -9.79
C ALA A 103 -12.70 9.98 -9.50
N ARG A 104 -13.47 10.44 -10.50
CA ARG A 104 -14.22 11.71 -10.39
C ARG A 104 -15.48 11.63 -9.52
N GLN A 105 -16.18 10.50 -9.48
CA GLN A 105 -17.47 10.35 -8.79
C GLN A 105 -17.40 9.52 -7.51
N ALA A 106 -16.30 8.79 -7.31
CA ALA A 106 -16.14 7.88 -6.18
C ALA A 106 -14.81 8.05 -5.45
N ASN A 107 -13.97 9.04 -5.80
CA ASN A 107 -12.62 9.24 -5.27
C ASN A 107 -11.75 7.97 -5.31
N ASN A 108 -12.02 7.06 -6.25
CA ASN A 108 -11.36 5.77 -6.37
C ASN A 108 -10.33 5.80 -7.49
N TYR A 109 -9.07 6.00 -7.13
CA TYR A 109 -7.95 6.13 -8.05
C TYR A 109 -7.27 4.80 -8.38
N PHE A 110 -7.62 3.71 -7.69
CA PHE A 110 -6.94 2.41 -7.77
C PHE A 110 -7.86 1.26 -8.21
N GLY A 111 -9.09 1.55 -8.64
CA GLY A 111 -10.03 0.54 -9.08
C GLY A 111 -10.47 -0.44 -7.98
N MET A 112 -10.44 -0.04 -6.72
CA MET A 112 -10.77 -0.91 -5.60
C MET A 112 -12.24 -1.30 -5.58
N TRP A 113 -12.50 -2.57 -5.31
CA TRP A 113 -13.85 -3.14 -5.29
C TRP A 113 -14.43 -3.26 -3.88
N CYS A 114 -15.75 -3.31 -3.84
CA CYS A 114 -16.51 -3.68 -2.66
C CYS A 114 -17.68 -4.59 -3.08
N TYR A 115 -18.21 -5.36 -2.11
CA TYR A 115 -19.12 -6.46 -2.39
C TYR A 115 -20.50 -6.31 -1.72
N GLN A 116 -20.72 -5.25 -0.95
CA GLN A 116 -22.03 -4.91 -0.41
C GLN A 116 -22.80 -4.05 -1.40
N ALA A 117 -24.07 -4.34 -1.63
CA ALA A 117 -24.90 -3.53 -2.53
C ALA A 117 -24.94 -2.07 -2.06
N GLY A 118 -24.70 -1.13 -2.98
CA GLY A 118 -24.69 0.31 -2.69
C GLY A 118 -23.39 0.84 -2.09
N CYS A 119 -22.32 0.02 -1.96
CA CYS A 119 -21.04 0.44 -1.44
C CYS A 119 -20.21 1.27 -2.43
N GLY A 120 -20.63 1.37 -3.70
CA GLY A 120 -19.88 2.06 -4.72
C GLY A 120 -20.65 2.37 -6.00
N LEU A 121 -19.93 2.41 -7.10
CA LEU A 121 -20.47 2.63 -8.44
C LEU A 121 -20.49 1.32 -9.21
N LYS A 122 -21.60 0.98 -9.82
CA LYS A 122 -21.72 -0.20 -10.69
C LYS A 122 -20.89 0.02 -11.96
N PRO A 123 -20.00 -0.93 -12.34
CA PRO A 123 -19.34 -0.89 -13.65
C PRO A 123 -20.38 -0.95 -14.77
N ARG A 124 -20.16 -0.18 -15.86
CA ARG A 124 -21.09 -0.19 -17.01
C ARG A 124 -21.10 -1.54 -17.74
N GLN A 125 -19.96 -2.22 -17.76
CA GLN A 125 -19.75 -3.55 -18.37
C GLN A 125 -19.46 -4.56 -17.25
N ARG A 126 -20.45 -4.87 -16.43
CA ARG A 126 -20.34 -5.91 -15.42
C ARG A 126 -20.90 -7.20 -15.97
N ASP A 127 -20.11 -8.28 -15.90
CA ASP A 127 -20.56 -9.61 -16.29
C ASP A 127 -21.84 -10.00 -15.55
N ALA A 128 -22.73 -10.72 -16.21
CA ALA A 128 -23.96 -11.23 -15.61
C ALA A 128 -23.61 -12.11 -14.39
N GLY A 129 -24.31 -11.91 -13.29
CA GLY A 129 -24.11 -12.68 -12.05
C GLY A 129 -23.01 -12.15 -11.10
N ARG A 130 -22.23 -11.13 -11.47
CA ARG A 130 -21.27 -10.51 -10.55
C ARG A 130 -21.92 -9.39 -9.73
N SER A 131 -21.67 -9.38 -8.41
CA SER A 131 -22.27 -8.42 -7.47
C SER A 131 -21.35 -7.25 -7.08
N HIS A 132 -20.05 -7.28 -7.47
CA HIS A 132 -19.08 -6.26 -7.06
C HIS A 132 -19.39 -4.87 -7.61
N GLU A 133 -19.10 -3.87 -6.82
CA GLU A 133 -19.10 -2.45 -7.19
C GLU A 133 -17.70 -1.86 -7.04
N VAL A 134 -17.41 -0.79 -7.78
CA VAL A 134 -16.19 0.01 -7.57
C VAL A 134 -16.43 0.90 -6.36
N LYS A 135 -15.67 0.66 -5.29
CA LYS A 135 -15.86 1.27 -3.98
C LYS A 135 -15.90 2.80 -4.06
N ARG A 136 -16.86 3.41 -3.38
CA ARG A 136 -16.90 4.86 -3.17
C ARG A 136 -16.12 5.21 -1.91
N PHE A 137 -15.28 6.23 -2.00
CA PHE A 137 -14.59 6.83 -0.87
C PHE A 137 -15.11 8.25 -0.66
N GLU A 138 -15.12 8.70 0.58
CA GLU A 138 -15.52 10.06 0.92
C GLU A 138 -14.49 11.08 0.43
N HIS A 139 -13.20 10.75 0.62
CA HIS A 139 -12.09 11.59 0.19
C HIS A 139 -11.04 10.78 -0.60
N THR A 140 -10.27 11.47 -1.43
CA THR A 140 -9.13 10.87 -2.17
C THR A 140 -8.13 10.20 -1.24
N ARG A 141 -7.85 10.81 -0.08
CA ARG A 141 -6.98 10.25 0.96
C ARG A 141 -7.40 8.84 1.37
N ASP A 142 -8.71 8.59 1.51
CA ASP A 142 -9.22 7.29 1.95
C ASP A 142 -8.94 6.20 0.92
N SER A 143 -8.97 6.54 -0.38
CA SER A 143 -8.62 5.57 -1.43
C SER A 143 -7.12 5.25 -1.42
N VAL A 144 -6.25 6.21 -1.14
CA VAL A 144 -4.81 6.00 -0.97
C VAL A 144 -4.52 5.10 0.22
N VAL A 145 -5.08 5.41 1.40
CA VAL A 145 -4.94 4.61 2.62
C VAL A 145 -5.44 3.17 2.41
N ALA A 146 -6.60 3.01 1.78
CA ALA A 146 -7.17 1.69 1.50
C ALA A 146 -6.31 0.88 0.51
N TYR A 147 -5.74 1.54 -0.50
CA TYR A 147 -4.84 0.92 -1.46
C TYR A 147 -3.54 0.45 -0.79
N LEU A 148 -2.86 1.30 -0.01
CA LEU A 148 -1.65 0.93 0.74
C LEU A 148 -1.93 -0.23 1.70
N HIS A 149 -3.05 -0.17 2.41
CA HIS A 149 -3.48 -1.26 3.29
C HIS A 149 -3.73 -2.56 2.51
N ASN A 150 -4.28 -2.49 1.31
CA ASN A 150 -4.48 -3.67 0.45
C ASN A 150 -3.14 -4.31 0.04
N LEU A 151 -2.17 -3.53 -0.43
CA LEU A 151 -0.82 -4.05 -0.75
C LEU A 151 -0.14 -4.68 0.47
N ASN A 152 -0.34 -4.07 1.63
CA ASN A 152 0.26 -4.50 2.89
C ASN A 152 -0.41 -5.74 3.50
N THR A 153 -1.65 -6.08 3.14
CA THR A 153 -2.41 -7.15 3.81
C THR A 153 -2.87 -8.27 2.89
N ASN A 154 -3.16 -7.98 1.62
CA ASN A 154 -3.73 -8.97 0.71
C ASN A 154 -2.69 -10.03 0.33
N ARG A 155 -3.11 -11.29 0.34
CA ARG A 155 -2.26 -12.44 -0.01
C ARG A 155 -1.67 -12.34 -1.42
N ALA A 156 -2.39 -11.76 -2.35
CA ALA A 156 -1.95 -11.57 -3.73
C ALA A 156 -0.63 -10.76 -3.85
N TYR A 157 -0.32 -9.92 -2.85
CA TYR A 157 0.88 -9.05 -2.86
C TYR A 157 1.97 -9.52 -1.89
N GLN A 158 2.00 -10.82 -1.57
CA GLN A 158 3.07 -11.40 -0.75
C GLN A 158 4.45 -11.20 -1.39
N SER A 159 4.56 -11.35 -2.73
CA SER A 159 5.80 -11.14 -3.47
C SER A 159 6.34 -9.71 -3.32
N LEU A 160 5.47 -8.70 -3.40
CA LEU A 160 5.84 -7.30 -3.14
C LEU A 160 6.41 -7.13 -1.72
N ARG A 161 5.77 -7.72 -0.72
CA ARG A 161 6.23 -7.63 0.69
C ARG A 161 7.55 -8.36 0.90
N ASN A 162 7.77 -9.49 0.24
CA ASN A 162 9.04 -10.22 0.29
C ASN A 162 10.17 -9.40 -0.34
N LEU A 163 9.97 -8.84 -1.54
CA LEU A 163 10.95 -7.95 -2.19
C LEU A 163 11.30 -6.76 -1.29
N ARG A 164 10.29 -6.13 -0.69
CA ARG A 164 10.48 -5.00 0.22
C ARG A 164 11.28 -5.39 1.46
N GLN A 165 10.98 -6.53 2.06
CA GLN A 165 11.72 -7.06 3.20
C GLN A 165 13.18 -7.33 2.84
N THR A 166 13.45 -8.03 1.74
CA THR A 166 14.83 -8.30 1.27
C THR A 166 15.58 -6.99 1.01
N THR A 167 14.93 -6.00 0.40
CA THR A 167 15.54 -4.68 0.17
C THR A 167 15.92 -3.99 1.49
N ARG A 168 15.08 -4.08 2.52
CA ARG A 168 15.38 -3.57 3.87
C ARG A 168 16.54 -4.30 4.53
N GLU A 169 16.58 -5.63 4.44
CA GLU A 169 17.65 -6.47 4.99
C GLU A 169 19.00 -6.15 4.35
N LEU A 170 19.02 -5.78 3.07
CA LEU A 170 20.21 -5.33 2.34
C LEU A 170 20.59 -3.87 2.63
N GLY A 171 19.81 -3.12 3.42
CA GLY A 171 20.04 -1.69 3.65
C GLY A 171 19.87 -0.82 2.40
N ALA A 172 19.21 -1.34 1.35
CA ALA A 172 19.02 -0.64 0.09
C ALA A 172 17.77 0.27 0.13
N PRO A 173 17.74 1.37 -0.64
CA PRO A 173 16.58 2.22 -0.74
C PRO A 173 15.41 1.50 -1.42
N LEU A 174 14.20 1.71 -0.89
CA LEU A 174 12.98 1.19 -1.49
C LEU A 174 12.66 2.00 -2.76
N ARG A 175 12.65 1.33 -3.91
CA ARG A 175 12.36 1.92 -5.21
C ARG A 175 11.08 1.33 -5.79
N GLY A 176 10.21 2.20 -6.32
CA GLY A 176 8.94 1.78 -6.90
C GLY A 176 9.12 0.90 -8.13
N VAL A 177 10.12 1.18 -8.97
CA VAL A 177 10.44 0.38 -10.15
C VAL A 177 10.78 -1.08 -9.78
N LEU A 178 11.50 -1.29 -8.67
CA LEU A 178 11.82 -2.61 -8.17
C LEU A 178 10.59 -3.30 -7.58
N LEU A 179 9.85 -2.61 -6.72
CA LEU A 179 8.68 -3.20 -6.04
C LEU A 179 7.52 -3.48 -7.00
N ALA A 180 7.47 -2.85 -8.18
CA ALA A 180 6.51 -3.16 -9.23
C ALA A 180 6.56 -4.64 -9.66
N GLU A 181 7.71 -5.31 -9.57
CA GLU A 181 7.86 -6.74 -9.87
C GLU A 181 6.97 -7.64 -8.99
N GLY A 182 6.65 -7.18 -7.78
CA GLY A 182 5.74 -7.86 -6.87
C GLY A 182 4.25 -7.74 -7.20
N LEU A 183 3.88 -7.03 -8.28
CA LEU A 183 2.49 -6.76 -8.68
C LEU A 183 1.91 -7.74 -9.70
N LEU A 184 2.52 -8.90 -9.91
CA LEU A 184 2.09 -9.86 -10.93
C LEU A 184 0.59 -10.22 -10.86
N SER A 185 0.04 -10.26 -9.66
CA SER A 185 -1.38 -10.57 -9.40
C SER A 185 -2.30 -9.33 -9.38
N TYR A 186 -1.79 -8.14 -9.68
CA TYR A 186 -2.60 -6.91 -9.64
C TYR A 186 -3.54 -6.81 -10.85
N SER A 187 -3.08 -7.25 -12.00
CA SER A 187 -3.82 -7.23 -13.25
C SER A 187 -3.77 -8.59 -13.94
N SER A 188 -4.81 -8.96 -14.67
CA SER A 188 -4.82 -10.13 -15.55
C SER A 188 -3.75 -10.07 -16.65
N ARG A 189 -3.19 -8.88 -16.94
CA ARG A 189 -2.09 -8.66 -17.88
C ARG A 189 -0.72 -9.12 -17.35
N GLY A 190 -0.62 -9.43 -16.06
CA GLY A 190 0.58 -10.00 -15.44
C GLY A 190 1.84 -9.16 -15.69
N ALA A 191 2.85 -9.75 -16.34
CA ALA A 191 4.15 -9.09 -16.59
C ALA A 191 4.05 -7.84 -17.48
N ASP A 192 3.11 -7.76 -18.40
CA ASP A 192 2.95 -6.57 -19.24
C ASP A 192 2.41 -5.38 -18.43
N TYR A 193 1.57 -5.64 -17.43
CA TYR A 193 1.18 -4.62 -16.47
C TYR A 193 2.38 -4.06 -15.70
N ILE A 194 3.27 -4.95 -15.23
CA ILE A 194 4.50 -4.55 -14.52
C ILE A 194 5.35 -3.63 -15.39
N LYS A 195 5.59 -4.01 -16.65
CA LYS A 195 6.35 -3.19 -17.62
C LYS A 195 5.75 -1.80 -17.80
N ASP A 196 4.43 -1.71 -17.93
CA ASP A 196 3.74 -0.43 -18.08
C ASP A 196 3.92 0.46 -16.85
N ILE A 197 3.81 -0.11 -15.63
CA ILE A 197 4.03 0.64 -14.39
C ILE A 197 5.49 1.09 -14.27
N GLN A 198 6.46 0.22 -14.56
CA GLN A 198 7.88 0.56 -14.56
C GLN A 198 8.20 1.66 -15.59
N ALA A 199 7.67 1.54 -16.82
CA ALA A 199 7.83 2.55 -17.85
C ALA A 199 7.24 3.90 -17.42
N MET A 200 6.07 3.90 -16.75
CA MET A 200 5.46 5.12 -16.24
C MET A 200 6.31 5.78 -15.15
N ILE A 201 6.89 5.01 -14.24
CA ILE A 201 7.81 5.52 -13.21
C ILE A 201 9.01 6.17 -13.86
N ILE A 202 9.65 5.50 -14.82
CA ILE A 202 10.88 5.97 -15.49
C ILE A 202 10.60 7.20 -16.36
N THR A 203 9.58 7.15 -17.22
CA THR A 203 9.27 8.23 -18.18
C THR A 203 8.83 9.53 -17.50
N ASN A 204 8.31 9.47 -16.28
CA ASN A 204 7.88 10.65 -15.53
C ASN A 204 8.79 10.99 -14.34
N ASP A 205 10.00 10.41 -14.27
CA ASP A 205 11.01 10.64 -13.22
C ASP A 205 10.46 10.53 -11.78
N LEU A 206 9.50 9.61 -11.56
CA LEU A 206 8.78 9.53 -10.28
C LEU A 206 9.66 9.08 -9.12
N GLU A 207 10.75 8.37 -9.36
CA GLU A 207 11.70 8.01 -8.30
C GLU A 207 12.38 9.24 -7.72
N GLN A 208 12.84 10.17 -8.57
CA GLN A 208 13.48 11.39 -8.14
C GLN A 208 12.50 12.27 -7.34
N LEU A 209 11.28 12.42 -7.83
CA LEU A 209 10.21 13.16 -7.13
C LEU A 209 9.98 12.61 -5.71
N SER A 210 10.05 11.30 -5.52
CA SER A 210 9.88 10.64 -4.22
C SER A 210 11.04 10.95 -3.25
N PHE A 211 12.27 11.09 -3.75
CA PHE A 211 13.45 11.41 -2.94
C PHE A 211 13.52 12.89 -2.56
N GLU A 212 13.17 13.81 -3.46
CA GLU A 212 13.21 15.25 -3.21
C GLU A 212 12.25 15.66 -2.10
N VAL A 213 11.06 15.04 -2.04
CA VAL A 213 10.06 15.34 -1.02
C VAL A 213 10.41 14.72 0.34
N ALA A 214 11.10 13.59 0.36
CA ALA A 214 11.54 12.96 1.62
C ALA A 214 12.72 13.69 2.28
N SER A 215 13.35 14.64 1.57
CA SER A 215 14.52 15.40 2.03
C SER A 215 14.15 16.79 2.54
N GLN A 216 12.89 17.19 2.49
CA GLN A 216 12.34 18.45 3.04
C GLN A 216 11.66 18.20 4.38
#